data_24d2c8e2365de0986218a68266249108
#
_entry.id   24d2c8e2365de0986218a68266249108
#
_cell.length_a   1.000
_cell.length_b   1.000
_cell.length_c   1.000
_cell.angle_alpha   90.00
_cell.angle_beta   90.00
_cell.angle_gamma   90.00
#
_symmetry.space_group_name_H-M   'P 1'
#
loop_
_entity.id
_entity.type
_entity.pdbx_description
1 polymer ?
#
loop_
_entity_poly.entity_id
_entity_poly.type
_entity_poly.pdbx_seq_one_letter_code
_entity_poly.pdbx_strand_id
1 'polypeptide(L)'
;MAQMHPTEGHGPFRASQLRDGDRYELSDGHPIYCAPAGTRHASGNVTGGLVLDTDPDVGWSGSDAGVSAEPGMLRAPDVVVRATPPEGDGTWLEEAPPLAVEYAARGQDEADLKCKIAELLRVGTRWVWVVRVEGLPRVEVHTAGAPMQIRTGDELLEAPGVLRNPVPARALFDRTVAHEVVLRNLLQRQGYESLAEVRQEGHQEGRQEGRQEGRQEGERLFLMRMLERKFGPLNDETRARINEADAETLLAWGERVSMAASVEMVFS
;
A
#
# COMPACT_ATOMS: atom_id res chain seq x y z
N MET A 1 -37.40 15.36 10.52
CA MET A 1 -38.10 14.06 10.67
C MET A 1 -37.30 13.24 11.65
N ALA A 2 -37.92 12.73 12.72
CA ALA A 2 -37.24 11.79 13.62
C ALA A 2 -36.93 10.52 12.84
N GLN A 3 -35.64 10.15 12.74
CA GLN A 3 -35.23 8.89 12.15
C GLN A 3 -35.61 7.79 13.15
N MET A 4 -36.52 6.92 12.77
CA MET A 4 -36.88 5.75 13.59
C MET A 4 -35.76 4.71 13.50
N HIS A 5 -35.32 4.22 14.67
CA HIS A 5 -34.40 3.09 14.74
C HIS A 5 -35.10 1.84 14.15
N PRO A 6 -34.40 0.94 13.41
CA PRO A 6 -35.01 -0.28 12.85
C PRO A 6 -35.73 -1.18 13.86
N THR A 7 -35.42 -1.05 15.15
CA THR A 7 -36.11 -1.79 16.23
C THR A 7 -37.43 -1.20 16.64
N GLU A 8 -37.79 0.03 16.19
CA GLU A 8 -38.99 0.76 16.65
C GLU A 8 -40.09 0.82 15.57
N GLY A 9 -39.87 0.26 14.36
CA GLY A 9 -40.80 0.31 13.22
C GLY A 9 -41.05 -1.03 12.55
N HIS A 10 -42.10 -1.05 11.74
CA HIS A 10 -42.41 -2.17 10.85
C HIS A 10 -41.84 -1.86 9.46
N GLY A 11 -40.84 -2.64 8.98
CA GLY A 11 -40.25 -2.48 7.67
C GLY A 11 -41.27 -2.56 6.51
N PRO A 12 -40.82 -2.47 5.26
CA PRO A 12 -39.39 -2.49 4.84
C PRO A 12 -38.68 -1.15 5.09
N PHE A 13 -37.43 -1.23 5.57
CA PHE A 13 -36.56 -0.08 5.84
C PHE A 13 -35.73 0.30 4.60
N ARG A 14 -35.18 1.53 4.63
CA ARG A 14 -34.25 2.02 3.61
C ARG A 14 -32.91 2.35 4.25
N ALA A 15 -31.82 2.20 3.52
CA ALA A 15 -30.48 2.55 3.99
C ALA A 15 -30.37 4.00 4.49
N SER A 16 -31.10 4.94 3.90
CA SER A 16 -31.17 6.36 4.33
C SER A 16 -31.76 6.57 5.74
N GLN A 17 -32.36 5.55 6.32
CA GLN A 17 -32.88 5.59 7.69
C GLN A 17 -31.87 5.13 8.73
N LEU A 18 -30.77 4.49 8.29
CA LEU A 18 -29.64 4.09 9.12
C LEU A 18 -28.56 5.17 9.14
N ARG A 19 -27.75 5.17 10.19
CA ARG A 19 -26.62 6.08 10.38
C ARG A 19 -25.34 5.28 10.45
N ASP A 20 -24.23 5.94 10.12
CA ASP A 20 -22.92 5.39 10.41
C ASP A 20 -22.79 5.06 11.91
N GLY A 21 -22.29 3.86 12.19
CA GLY A 21 -22.22 3.30 13.55
C GLY A 21 -23.45 2.52 14.02
N ASP A 22 -24.57 2.53 13.27
CA ASP A 22 -25.68 1.62 13.54
C ASP A 22 -25.26 0.17 13.26
N ARG A 23 -25.61 -0.75 14.16
CA ARG A 23 -25.21 -2.16 14.06
C ARG A 23 -26.22 -3.00 13.28
N TYR A 24 -26.58 -2.54 12.11
CA TYR A 24 -27.54 -3.20 11.26
C TYR A 24 -27.14 -3.12 9.81
N GLU A 25 -27.26 -4.25 9.13
CA GLU A 25 -27.35 -4.34 7.68
C GLU A 25 -28.82 -4.40 7.25
N LEU A 26 -29.11 -4.22 5.96
CA LEU A 26 -30.44 -4.42 5.39
C LEU A 26 -30.38 -5.40 4.23
N SER A 27 -31.27 -6.38 4.26
CA SER A 27 -31.58 -7.27 3.16
C SER A 27 -33.05 -7.09 2.76
N ASP A 28 -33.29 -6.59 1.56
CA ASP A 28 -34.64 -6.29 1.04
C ASP A 28 -35.51 -5.50 2.07
N GLY A 29 -34.89 -4.51 2.71
CA GLY A 29 -35.53 -3.69 3.74
C GLY A 29 -35.71 -4.37 5.10
N HIS A 30 -35.23 -5.58 5.31
CA HIS A 30 -35.24 -6.27 6.59
C HIS A 30 -33.92 -6.07 7.35
N PRO A 31 -33.96 -5.61 8.61
CA PRO A 31 -32.76 -5.33 9.38
C PRO A 31 -32.12 -6.63 9.87
N ILE A 32 -30.80 -6.72 9.71
CA ILE A 32 -29.95 -7.82 10.19
C ILE A 32 -29.03 -7.23 11.22
N TYR A 33 -29.07 -7.71 12.47
CA TYR A 33 -28.18 -7.24 13.52
C TYR A 33 -26.76 -7.77 13.33
N CYS A 34 -25.77 -6.87 13.32
CA CYS A 34 -24.37 -7.17 13.20
C CYS A 34 -23.69 -7.08 14.58
N ALA A 35 -23.36 -8.22 15.18
CA ALA A 35 -22.59 -8.26 16.41
C ALA A 35 -21.13 -7.83 16.17
N PRO A 36 -20.41 -7.35 17.21
CA PRO A 36 -18.98 -7.11 17.10
C PRO A 36 -18.21 -8.36 16.65
N ALA A 37 -17.24 -8.17 15.76
CA ALA A 37 -16.40 -9.26 15.27
C ALA A 37 -15.58 -9.94 16.38
N GLY A 38 -15.48 -11.25 16.34
CA GLY A 38 -14.55 -12.02 17.20
C GLY A 38 -13.09 -11.74 16.80
N THR A 39 -12.15 -12.04 17.71
CA THR A 39 -10.73 -11.70 17.53
C THR A 39 -10.10 -12.28 16.25
N ARG A 40 -10.46 -13.49 15.86
CA ARG A 40 -9.95 -14.11 14.61
C ARG A 40 -10.47 -13.41 13.37
N HIS A 41 -11.75 -13.10 13.34
CA HIS A 41 -12.39 -12.37 12.26
C HIS A 41 -11.75 -10.97 12.13
N ALA A 42 -11.70 -10.20 13.22
CA ALA A 42 -11.06 -8.88 13.23
C ALA A 42 -9.59 -8.91 12.77
N SER A 43 -8.82 -9.94 13.16
CA SER A 43 -7.44 -10.11 12.67
C SER A 43 -7.39 -10.43 11.18
N GLY A 44 -8.34 -11.24 10.69
CA GLY A 44 -8.49 -11.54 9.27
C GLY A 44 -8.76 -10.29 8.44
N ASN A 45 -9.71 -9.46 8.86
CA ASN A 45 -10.06 -8.20 8.19
C ASN A 45 -8.84 -7.29 8.03
N VAL A 46 -8.01 -7.14 9.09
CA VAL A 46 -6.78 -6.36 9.02
C VAL A 46 -5.78 -6.99 8.06
N THR A 47 -5.58 -8.31 8.11
CA THR A 47 -4.60 -9.01 7.26
C THR A 47 -4.98 -8.90 5.80
N GLY A 48 -6.23 -9.25 5.45
CA GLY A 48 -6.70 -9.17 4.06
C GLY A 48 -6.85 -7.75 3.57
N GLY A 49 -7.32 -6.84 4.42
CA GLY A 49 -7.39 -5.42 4.10
C GLY A 49 -6.03 -4.88 3.68
N LEU A 50 -4.97 -5.16 4.45
CA LEU A 50 -3.61 -4.70 4.14
C LEU A 50 -3.07 -5.29 2.82
N VAL A 51 -3.31 -6.59 2.59
CA VAL A 51 -2.88 -7.27 1.35
C VAL A 51 -3.49 -6.61 0.13
N LEU A 52 -4.78 -6.26 0.20
CA LEU A 52 -5.52 -5.68 -0.92
C LEU A 52 -5.27 -4.18 -1.08
N ASP A 53 -5.27 -3.43 0.03
CA ASP A 53 -5.06 -1.98 0.04
C ASP A 53 -3.71 -1.58 -0.57
N THR A 54 -2.69 -2.37 -0.32
CA THR A 54 -1.33 -2.08 -0.82
C THR A 54 -1.12 -2.41 -2.29
N ASP A 55 -2.05 -3.12 -2.95
CA ASP A 55 -1.92 -3.43 -4.39
C ASP A 55 -1.80 -2.13 -5.21
N PRO A 56 -0.86 -2.04 -6.17
CA PRO A 56 -0.59 -0.80 -6.91
C PRO A 56 -1.77 -0.21 -7.67
N ASP A 57 -2.74 -1.02 -8.08
CA ASP A 57 -3.91 -0.56 -8.83
C ASP A 57 -5.13 -0.25 -7.94
N VAL A 58 -5.03 -0.49 -6.62
CA VAL A 58 -6.07 -0.11 -5.66
C VAL A 58 -5.89 1.34 -5.24
N GLY A 59 -6.87 2.18 -5.55
CA GLY A 59 -6.91 3.59 -5.15
C GLY A 59 -7.72 3.85 -3.89
N TRP A 60 -8.55 2.87 -3.45
CA TRP A 60 -9.33 2.96 -2.23
C TRP A 60 -9.73 1.58 -1.71
N SER A 61 -9.68 1.44 -0.40
CA SER A 61 -10.19 0.29 0.33
C SER A 61 -10.95 0.71 1.58
N GLY A 62 -11.86 -0.15 2.06
CA GLY A 62 -12.59 0.08 3.30
C GLY A 62 -12.89 -1.23 4.02
N SER A 63 -12.92 -1.18 5.34
CA SER A 63 -13.41 -2.28 6.18
C SER A 63 -14.80 -1.93 6.70
N ASP A 64 -15.72 -2.90 6.66
CA ASP A 64 -17.11 -2.73 7.09
C ASP A 64 -17.82 -1.55 6.39
N ALA A 65 -17.40 -1.21 5.17
CA ALA A 65 -17.98 -0.12 4.42
C ALA A 65 -19.36 -0.50 3.87
N GLY A 66 -20.38 0.25 4.25
CA GLY A 66 -21.76 0.00 3.83
C GLY A 66 -21.96 0.21 2.33
N VAL A 67 -22.48 -0.79 1.64
CA VAL A 67 -22.87 -0.77 0.22
C VAL A 67 -24.38 -0.67 0.13
N SER A 68 -24.90 0.41 -0.44
CA SER A 68 -26.32 0.70 -0.63
C SER A 68 -26.62 1.04 -2.07
N ALA A 69 -26.41 0.08 -2.98
CA ALA A 69 -26.72 0.26 -4.40
C ALA A 69 -28.22 0.27 -4.70
N GLU A 70 -29.05 -0.16 -3.74
CA GLU A 70 -30.51 -0.14 -3.81
C GLU A 70 -31.11 0.33 -2.49
N PRO A 71 -32.26 1.03 -2.48
CA PRO A 71 -32.80 1.66 -1.27
C PRO A 71 -33.03 0.72 -0.07
N GLY A 72 -33.40 -0.53 -0.33
CA GLY A 72 -33.66 -1.56 0.68
C GLY A 72 -32.44 -2.42 1.01
N MET A 73 -31.28 -2.13 0.41
CA MET A 73 -30.04 -2.86 0.61
C MET A 73 -29.05 -1.99 1.38
N LEU A 74 -28.45 -2.55 2.42
CA LEU A 74 -27.23 -2.05 3.04
C LEU A 74 -26.42 -3.25 3.50
N ARG A 75 -25.37 -3.56 2.80
CA ARG A 75 -24.45 -4.65 3.13
C ARG A 75 -23.07 -4.09 3.38
N ALA A 76 -22.43 -4.52 4.46
CA ALA A 76 -21.10 -4.09 4.84
C ALA A 76 -20.13 -5.28 4.77
N PRO A 77 -19.46 -5.50 3.62
CA PRO A 77 -18.42 -6.52 3.53
C PRO A 77 -17.23 -6.19 4.43
N ASP A 78 -16.57 -7.25 4.93
CA ASP A 78 -15.39 -7.11 5.80
C ASP A 78 -14.26 -6.31 5.17
N VAL A 79 -14.04 -6.48 3.86
CA VAL A 79 -13.12 -5.64 3.07
C VAL A 79 -13.73 -5.39 1.69
N VAL A 80 -13.67 -4.15 1.26
CA VAL A 80 -14.00 -3.73 -0.11
C VAL A 80 -12.85 -2.97 -0.71
N VAL A 81 -12.60 -3.12 -2.02
CA VAL A 81 -11.56 -2.41 -2.74
C VAL A 81 -12.04 -1.90 -4.10
N ARG A 82 -11.50 -0.75 -4.50
CA ARG A 82 -11.79 -0.07 -5.76
C ARG A 82 -10.51 0.50 -6.37
N ALA A 83 -10.45 0.60 -7.69
CA ALA A 83 -9.35 1.26 -8.37
C ALA A 83 -9.35 2.78 -8.15
N THR A 84 -10.52 3.39 -7.89
CA THR A 84 -10.67 4.82 -7.61
C THR A 84 -11.46 5.04 -6.33
N PRO A 85 -11.20 6.11 -5.57
CA PRO A 85 -12.02 6.50 -4.43
C PRO A 85 -13.50 6.65 -4.83
N PRO A 86 -14.45 6.42 -3.90
CA PRO A 86 -15.85 6.72 -4.15
C PRO A 86 -16.04 8.23 -4.38
N GLU A 87 -16.98 8.57 -5.25
CA GLU A 87 -17.35 9.96 -5.48
C GLU A 87 -18.34 10.44 -4.42
N GLY A 88 -18.26 11.73 -4.06
CA GLY A 88 -19.15 12.37 -3.11
C GLY A 88 -18.77 12.21 -1.63
N ASP A 89 -19.64 12.73 -0.76
CA ASP A 89 -19.52 12.71 0.70
C ASP A 89 -20.62 11.85 1.36
N GLY A 90 -21.16 10.90 0.59
CA GLY A 90 -22.22 9.99 1.03
C GLY A 90 -21.79 9.07 2.18
N THR A 91 -22.73 8.74 3.07
CA THR A 91 -22.49 7.84 4.19
C THR A 91 -22.19 6.41 3.72
N TRP A 92 -22.81 5.99 2.64
CA TRP A 92 -22.71 4.64 2.08
C TRP A 92 -22.19 4.67 0.64
N LEU A 93 -21.58 3.55 0.21
CA LEU A 93 -21.23 3.35 -1.19
C LEU A 93 -22.52 3.12 -1.99
N GLU A 94 -22.88 4.04 -2.87
CA GLU A 94 -24.06 3.92 -3.74
C GLU A 94 -23.82 3.00 -4.94
N GLU A 95 -22.55 2.71 -5.22
CA GLU A 95 -22.12 1.76 -6.26
C GLU A 95 -21.53 0.51 -5.66
N ALA A 96 -21.84 -0.64 -6.26
CA ALA A 96 -21.25 -1.91 -5.86
C ALA A 96 -19.72 -1.88 -6.01
N PRO A 97 -18.94 -2.23 -4.97
CA PRO A 97 -17.50 -2.38 -5.10
C PRO A 97 -17.19 -3.53 -6.07
N PRO A 98 -16.18 -3.39 -6.95
CA PRO A 98 -15.86 -4.46 -7.89
C PRO A 98 -15.36 -5.74 -7.21
N LEU A 99 -14.74 -5.64 -6.03
CA LEU A 99 -14.29 -6.76 -5.20
C LEU A 99 -14.72 -6.54 -3.75
N ALA A 100 -15.36 -7.55 -3.17
CA ALA A 100 -15.70 -7.64 -1.76
C ALA A 100 -15.10 -8.92 -1.16
N VAL A 101 -14.67 -8.84 0.10
CA VAL A 101 -14.16 -10.00 0.86
C VAL A 101 -14.95 -10.15 2.15
N GLU A 102 -15.32 -11.38 2.46
CA GLU A 102 -16.01 -11.79 3.69
C GLU A 102 -15.17 -12.82 4.45
N TYR A 103 -15.03 -12.66 5.74
CA TYR A 103 -14.39 -13.63 6.63
C TYR A 103 -15.46 -14.46 7.34
N ALA A 104 -15.73 -15.67 6.85
CA ALA A 104 -16.71 -16.55 7.44
C ALA A 104 -16.19 -17.18 8.75
N ALA A 105 -16.77 -16.77 9.87
CA ALA A 105 -16.44 -17.26 11.21
C ALA A 105 -17.43 -18.35 11.66
N ARG A 106 -17.05 -19.05 12.76
CA ARG A 106 -17.89 -20.04 13.40
C ARG A 106 -19.15 -19.37 13.98
N GLY A 107 -20.31 -19.90 13.64
CA GLY A 107 -21.60 -19.37 14.12
C GLY A 107 -22.20 -18.29 13.20
N GLN A 108 -21.58 -17.96 12.08
CA GLN A 108 -22.21 -17.16 11.04
C GLN A 108 -23.38 -17.90 10.43
N ASP A 109 -24.48 -17.18 10.18
CA ASP A 109 -25.60 -17.75 9.44
C ASP A 109 -25.23 -17.94 7.97
N GLU A 110 -25.09 -19.20 7.57
CA GLU A 110 -24.75 -19.58 6.18
C GLU A 110 -25.84 -19.15 5.18
N ALA A 111 -27.10 -19.04 5.60
CA ALA A 111 -28.18 -18.58 4.75
C ALA A 111 -28.06 -17.06 4.51
N ASP A 112 -27.76 -16.29 5.55
CA ASP A 112 -27.52 -14.84 5.42
C ASP A 112 -26.28 -14.55 4.60
N LEU A 113 -25.17 -15.28 4.81
CA LEU A 113 -23.95 -15.13 3.99
C LEU A 113 -24.24 -15.39 2.51
N LYS A 114 -25.00 -16.45 2.17
CA LYS A 114 -25.39 -16.73 0.78
C LYS A 114 -26.29 -15.63 0.21
N CYS A 115 -27.19 -15.08 1.02
CA CYS A 115 -28.02 -13.96 0.63
C CYS A 115 -27.15 -12.72 0.35
N LYS A 116 -26.23 -12.38 1.25
CA LYS A 116 -25.29 -11.25 1.10
C LYS A 116 -24.46 -11.39 -0.18
N ILE A 117 -23.89 -12.56 -0.45
CA ILE A 117 -23.15 -12.83 -1.69
C ILE A 117 -24.03 -12.61 -2.92
N ALA A 118 -25.24 -13.16 -2.92
CA ALA A 118 -26.17 -13.03 -4.05
C ALA A 118 -26.57 -11.56 -4.28
N GLU A 119 -26.84 -10.80 -3.22
CA GLU A 119 -27.16 -9.38 -3.30
C GLU A 119 -25.99 -8.55 -3.84
N LEU A 120 -24.77 -8.77 -3.35
CA LEU A 120 -23.57 -8.07 -3.85
C LEU A 120 -23.33 -8.34 -5.34
N LEU A 121 -23.41 -9.61 -5.76
CA LEU A 121 -23.24 -9.98 -7.17
C LEU A 121 -24.37 -9.40 -8.06
N ARG A 122 -25.62 -9.38 -7.56
CA ARG A 122 -26.77 -8.84 -8.27
C ARG A 122 -26.65 -7.34 -8.54
N VAL A 123 -26.09 -6.57 -7.59
CA VAL A 123 -25.93 -5.12 -7.75
C VAL A 123 -24.66 -4.73 -8.50
N GLY A 124 -23.82 -5.71 -8.91
CA GLY A 124 -22.69 -5.46 -9.81
C GLY A 124 -21.31 -5.72 -9.25
N THR A 125 -21.16 -6.20 -8.00
CA THR A 125 -19.88 -6.71 -7.51
C THR A 125 -19.41 -7.85 -8.42
N ARG A 126 -18.19 -7.74 -8.95
CA ARG A 126 -17.66 -8.74 -9.91
C ARG A 126 -17.11 -9.98 -9.21
N TRP A 127 -16.45 -9.79 -8.07
CA TRP A 127 -15.87 -10.86 -7.26
C TRP A 127 -16.28 -10.70 -5.80
N VAL A 128 -16.78 -11.78 -5.20
CA VAL A 128 -16.94 -11.91 -3.75
C VAL A 128 -16.05 -13.06 -3.30
N TRP A 129 -15.06 -12.78 -2.47
CA TRP A 129 -14.17 -13.77 -1.89
C TRP A 129 -14.58 -14.07 -0.46
N VAL A 130 -14.90 -15.33 -0.16
CA VAL A 130 -15.22 -15.77 1.19
C VAL A 130 -14.06 -16.54 1.77
N VAL A 131 -13.40 -15.95 2.77
CA VAL A 131 -12.24 -16.53 3.45
C VAL A 131 -12.73 -17.40 4.60
N ARG A 132 -12.46 -18.70 4.53
CA ARG A 132 -12.77 -19.66 5.56
C ARG A 132 -11.49 -20.14 6.21
N VAL A 133 -11.30 -19.78 7.48
CA VAL A 133 -10.09 -20.12 8.25
C VAL A 133 -10.28 -21.34 9.16
N GLU A 134 -11.52 -21.84 9.30
CA GLU A 134 -11.81 -23.01 10.11
C GLU A 134 -11.79 -24.29 9.27
N GLY A 135 -11.31 -25.39 9.88
CA GLY A 135 -11.08 -26.66 9.17
C GLY A 135 -9.89 -26.55 8.24
N LEU A 136 -10.08 -26.90 6.96
CA LEU A 136 -9.06 -26.68 5.92
C LEU A 136 -9.20 -25.25 5.40
N PRO A 137 -8.21 -24.36 5.65
CA PRO A 137 -8.27 -22.98 5.23
C PRO A 137 -8.39 -22.86 3.70
N ARG A 138 -9.32 -22.03 3.24
CA ARG A 138 -9.60 -21.82 1.82
C ARG A 138 -10.27 -20.48 1.56
N VAL A 139 -10.27 -20.08 0.31
CA VAL A 139 -11.05 -18.96 -0.21
C VAL A 139 -12.03 -19.45 -1.25
N GLU A 140 -13.30 -19.14 -1.06
CA GLU A 140 -14.37 -19.40 -2.02
C GLU A 140 -14.54 -18.15 -2.89
N VAL A 141 -14.33 -18.31 -4.20
CA VAL A 141 -14.44 -17.22 -5.18
C VAL A 141 -15.80 -17.30 -5.84
N HIS A 142 -16.63 -16.29 -5.63
CA HIS A 142 -17.94 -16.18 -6.23
C HIS A 142 -17.93 -15.08 -7.30
N THR A 143 -18.51 -15.38 -8.46
CA THR A 143 -18.70 -14.45 -9.59
C THR A 143 -20.09 -14.65 -10.18
N ALA A 144 -20.66 -13.60 -10.77
CA ALA A 144 -21.97 -13.70 -11.40
C ALA A 144 -21.94 -14.69 -12.56
N GLY A 145 -22.93 -15.59 -12.60
CA GLY A 145 -23.14 -16.52 -13.71
C GLY A 145 -22.15 -17.68 -13.84
N ALA A 146 -21.23 -17.85 -12.88
CA ALA A 146 -20.29 -18.97 -12.85
C ALA A 146 -20.38 -19.77 -11.53
N PRO A 147 -20.04 -21.07 -11.56
CA PRO A 147 -19.92 -21.86 -10.34
C PRO A 147 -18.85 -21.29 -9.40
N MET A 148 -19.11 -21.36 -8.09
CA MET A 148 -18.14 -21.04 -7.04
C MET A 148 -16.86 -21.87 -7.22
N GLN A 149 -15.72 -21.22 -7.12
CA GLN A 149 -14.40 -21.85 -7.17
C GLN A 149 -13.75 -21.82 -5.80
N ILE A 150 -12.98 -22.86 -5.47
CA ILE A 150 -12.18 -22.92 -4.24
C ILE A 150 -10.72 -22.66 -4.59
N ARG A 151 -10.04 -21.88 -3.76
CA ARG A 151 -8.60 -21.66 -3.78
C ARG A 151 -8.01 -21.95 -2.41
N THR A 152 -6.88 -22.66 -2.40
CA THR A 152 -6.19 -23.08 -1.17
C THR A 152 -4.69 -22.79 -1.27
N GLY A 153 -4.04 -22.63 -0.13
CA GLY A 153 -2.58 -22.49 -0.08
C GLY A 153 -2.05 -21.38 -1.01
N ASP A 154 -1.19 -21.76 -1.94
CA ASP A 154 -0.55 -20.82 -2.89
C ASP A 154 -1.33 -20.65 -4.21
N GLU A 155 -2.51 -21.27 -4.33
CA GLU A 155 -3.37 -20.99 -5.49
C GLU A 155 -3.75 -19.52 -5.54
N LEU A 156 -3.72 -18.96 -6.75
CA LEU A 156 -3.84 -17.53 -6.96
C LEU A 156 -5.30 -17.09 -7.05
N LEU A 157 -5.58 -15.99 -6.39
CA LEU A 157 -6.81 -15.21 -6.51
C LEU A 157 -6.54 -14.06 -7.48
N GLU A 158 -7.43 -13.87 -8.42
CA GLU A 158 -7.34 -12.83 -9.44
C GLU A 158 -8.60 -11.96 -9.43
N ALA A 159 -8.43 -10.66 -9.56
CA ALA A 159 -9.50 -9.68 -9.77
C ALA A 159 -9.07 -8.67 -10.85
N PRO A 160 -9.07 -9.07 -12.14
CA PRO A 160 -8.59 -8.22 -13.23
C PRO A 160 -9.31 -6.87 -13.32
N GLY A 161 -8.50 -5.78 -13.43
CA GLY A 161 -9.01 -4.40 -13.43
C GLY A 161 -9.41 -3.87 -12.06
N VAL A 162 -9.02 -4.58 -10.99
CA VAL A 162 -9.06 -4.10 -9.60
C VAL A 162 -7.69 -4.29 -8.97
N LEU A 163 -7.12 -5.49 -9.08
CA LEU A 163 -5.80 -5.82 -8.58
C LEU A 163 -4.82 -5.96 -9.74
N ARG A 164 -3.64 -5.41 -9.59
CA ARG A 164 -2.51 -5.63 -10.50
C ARG A 164 -1.94 -7.03 -10.31
N ASN A 165 -1.78 -7.42 -9.05
CA ASN A 165 -1.08 -8.64 -8.70
C ASN A 165 -2.07 -9.74 -8.30
N PRO A 166 -1.89 -10.97 -8.81
CA PRO A 166 -2.53 -12.13 -8.22
C PRO A 166 -2.12 -12.31 -6.75
N VAL A 167 -3.08 -12.71 -5.91
CA VAL A 167 -2.90 -12.86 -4.47
C VAL A 167 -2.93 -14.35 -4.12
N PRO A 168 -1.90 -14.93 -3.49
CA PRO A 168 -1.98 -16.29 -2.95
C PRO A 168 -3.12 -16.39 -1.93
N ALA A 169 -3.97 -17.40 -2.05
CA ALA A 169 -5.16 -17.54 -1.18
C ALA A 169 -4.78 -17.49 0.31
N ARG A 170 -3.66 -18.12 0.69
CA ARG A 170 -3.17 -18.10 2.08
C ARG A 170 -2.76 -16.70 2.57
N ALA A 171 -2.43 -15.75 1.69
CA ALA A 171 -2.09 -14.39 2.11
C ALA A 171 -3.25 -13.69 2.82
N LEU A 172 -4.50 -14.12 2.63
CA LEU A 172 -5.65 -13.56 3.32
C LEU A 172 -5.82 -14.06 4.76
N PHE A 173 -5.08 -15.10 5.19
CA PHE A 173 -5.17 -15.67 6.54
C PHE A 173 -3.84 -16.08 7.17
N ASP A 174 -2.73 -16.09 6.42
CA ASP A 174 -1.37 -16.31 6.92
C ASP A 174 -0.62 -14.98 6.93
N ARG A 175 -0.36 -14.45 8.13
CA ARG A 175 0.27 -13.15 8.32
C ARG A 175 1.67 -13.05 7.71
N THR A 176 2.44 -14.15 7.71
CA THR A 176 3.79 -14.15 7.14
C THR A 176 3.73 -13.93 5.64
N VAL A 177 2.87 -14.68 4.95
CA VAL A 177 2.66 -14.53 3.50
C VAL A 177 2.03 -13.18 3.17
N ALA A 178 1.08 -12.71 3.99
CA ALA A 178 0.51 -11.37 3.84
C ALA A 178 1.61 -10.29 3.83
N HIS A 179 2.57 -10.34 4.76
CA HIS A 179 3.67 -9.38 4.81
C HIS A 179 4.57 -9.43 3.57
N GLU A 180 4.79 -10.60 2.98
CA GLU A 180 5.55 -10.73 1.73
C GLU A 180 4.82 -10.06 0.57
N VAL A 181 3.50 -10.29 0.45
CA VAL A 181 2.66 -9.64 -0.57
C VAL A 181 2.63 -8.12 -0.38
N VAL A 182 2.41 -7.66 0.85
CA VAL A 182 2.40 -6.23 1.21
C VAL A 182 3.72 -5.57 0.83
N LEU A 183 4.85 -6.19 1.20
CA LEU A 183 6.18 -5.65 0.87
C LEU A 183 6.37 -5.52 -0.65
N ARG A 184 6.04 -6.56 -1.41
CA ARG A 184 6.09 -6.52 -2.88
C ARG A 184 5.25 -5.37 -3.43
N ASN A 185 3.99 -5.27 -2.99
CA ASN A 185 3.07 -4.25 -3.46
C ASN A 185 3.57 -2.83 -3.16
N LEU A 186 4.08 -2.59 -1.95
CA LEU A 186 4.64 -1.29 -1.55
C LEU A 186 5.88 -0.92 -2.35
N LEU A 187 6.77 -1.88 -2.64
CA LEU A 187 7.92 -1.66 -3.51
C LEU A 187 7.47 -1.25 -4.91
N GLN A 188 6.48 -1.95 -5.48
CA GLN A 188 5.94 -1.63 -6.80
C GLN A 188 5.27 -0.26 -6.86
N ARG A 189 4.61 0.19 -5.77
CA ARG A 189 4.10 1.57 -5.67
C ARG A 189 5.20 2.61 -5.71
N GLN A 190 6.43 2.27 -5.30
CA GLN A 190 7.62 3.14 -5.37
C GLN A 190 8.43 2.96 -6.67
N GLY A 191 7.97 2.10 -7.58
CA GLY A 191 8.65 1.86 -8.86
C GLY A 191 9.71 0.76 -8.82
N TYR A 192 9.80 -0.02 -7.73
CA TYR A 192 10.77 -1.11 -7.58
C TYR A 192 10.08 -2.47 -7.70
N GLU A 193 10.70 -3.40 -8.43
CA GLU A 193 10.19 -4.77 -8.52
C GLU A 193 10.66 -5.65 -7.34
N SER A 194 11.76 -5.27 -6.67
CA SER A 194 12.31 -6.05 -5.57
C SER A 194 13.20 -5.24 -4.62
N LEU A 195 13.41 -5.76 -3.40
CA LEU A 195 14.43 -5.25 -2.47
C LEU A 195 15.86 -5.33 -3.02
N ALA A 196 16.13 -6.27 -3.93
CA ALA A 196 17.43 -6.39 -4.56
C ALA A 196 17.73 -5.18 -5.45
N GLU A 197 16.72 -4.69 -6.16
CA GLU A 197 16.82 -3.49 -7.00
C GLU A 197 17.11 -2.23 -6.16
N VAL A 198 16.38 -2.03 -5.06
CA VAL A 198 16.64 -0.93 -4.11
C VAL A 198 18.07 -0.97 -3.58
N ARG A 199 18.57 -2.18 -3.20
CA ARG A 199 19.94 -2.34 -2.74
C ARG A 199 20.96 -2.06 -3.83
N GLN A 200 20.69 -2.49 -5.06
CA GLN A 200 21.59 -2.25 -6.19
C GLN A 200 21.71 -0.77 -6.50
N GLU A 201 20.60 -0.04 -6.48
CA GLU A 201 20.58 1.41 -6.68
C GLU A 201 21.41 2.11 -5.59
N GLY A 202 21.15 1.84 -4.31
CA GLY A 202 21.92 2.41 -3.20
C GLY A 202 23.42 2.07 -3.26
N HIS A 203 23.79 0.86 -3.72
CA HIS A 203 25.19 0.50 -3.96
C HIS A 203 25.82 1.29 -5.11
N GLN A 204 25.05 1.54 -6.18
CA GLN A 204 25.55 2.33 -7.32
C GLN A 204 25.77 3.80 -6.91
N GLU A 205 24.80 4.39 -6.20
CA GLU A 205 24.89 5.74 -5.67
C GLU A 205 26.09 5.89 -4.74
N GLY A 206 26.21 5.05 -3.72
CA GLY A 206 27.34 5.09 -2.79
C GLY A 206 28.70 4.88 -3.46
N ARG A 207 28.77 4.08 -4.55
CA ARG A 207 30.02 3.94 -5.34
C ARG A 207 30.34 5.19 -6.15
N GLN A 208 29.33 5.89 -6.66
CA GLN A 208 29.53 7.15 -7.40
C GLN A 208 29.97 8.25 -6.45
N GLU A 209 29.30 8.40 -5.31
CA GLU A 209 29.67 9.36 -4.26
C GLU A 209 31.10 9.12 -3.77
N GLY A 210 31.42 7.88 -3.37
CA GLY A 210 32.76 7.54 -2.89
C GLY A 210 33.87 7.75 -3.95
N ARG A 211 33.56 7.57 -5.25
CA ARG A 211 34.51 7.91 -6.33
C ARG A 211 34.70 9.41 -6.47
N GLN A 212 33.62 10.17 -6.35
CA GLN A 212 33.68 11.62 -6.46
C GLN A 212 34.44 12.24 -5.27
N GLU A 213 34.12 11.78 -4.04
CA GLU A 213 34.83 12.18 -2.84
C GLU A 213 36.33 11.82 -2.89
N GLY A 214 36.64 10.56 -3.25
CA GLY A 214 38.03 10.10 -3.37
C GLY A 214 38.81 10.85 -4.47
N ARG A 215 38.15 11.27 -5.55
CA ARG A 215 38.76 12.13 -6.56
C ARG A 215 39.05 13.51 -6.02
N GLN A 216 38.11 14.16 -5.35
CA GLN A 216 38.34 15.48 -4.73
C GLN A 216 39.44 15.45 -3.66
N GLU A 217 39.44 14.42 -2.83
CA GLU A 217 40.50 14.25 -1.83
C GLU A 217 41.88 14.07 -2.50
N GLY A 218 41.94 13.25 -3.57
CA GLY A 218 43.14 13.10 -4.37
C GLY A 218 43.62 14.40 -5.00
N GLU A 219 42.73 15.23 -5.53
CA GLU A 219 43.00 16.53 -6.11
C GLU A 219 43.56 17.52 -5.02
N ARG A 220 42.94 17.53 -3.82
CA ARG A 220 43.42 18.32 -2.69
C ARG A 220 44.82 17.92 -2.25
N LEU A 221 45.04 16.63 -2.04
CA LEU A 221 46.35 16.11 -1.64
C LEU A 221 47.44 16.39 -2.68
N PHE A 222 47.07 16.24 -3.96
CA PHE A 222 47.99 16.53 -5.06
C PHE A 222 48.38 18.01 -5.10
N LEU A 223 47.40 18.92 -4.98
CA LEU A 223 47.62 20.35 -4.94
C LEU A 223 48.51 20.75 -3.74
N MET A 224 48.21 20.21 -2.56
CA MET A 224 49.03 20.45 -1.35
C MET A 224 50.50 20.04 -1.58
N ARG A 225 50.73 18.84 -2.14
CA ARG A 225 52.11 18.37 -2.43
C ARG A 225 52.83 19.23 -3.47
N MET A 226 52.11 19.68 -4.50
CA MET A 226 52.68 20.58 -5.51
C MET A 226 53.13 21.92 -4.86
N LEU A 227 52.26 22.51 -4.02
CA LEU A 227 52.54 23.74 -3.34
C LEU A 227 53.70 23.59 -2.34
N GLU A 228 53.69 22.53 -1.53
CA GLU A 228 54.79 22.25 -0.58
C GLU A 228 56.14 22.04 -1.28
N ARG A 229 56.11 21.36 -2.44
CA ARG A 229 57.34 21.14 -3.20
C ARG A 229 57.91 22.43 -3.80
N LYS A 230 57.03 23.37 -4.19
CA LYS A 230 57.45 24.61 -4.84
C LYS A 230 57.78 25.74 -3.85
N PHE A 231 57.00 25.88 -2.79
CA PHE A 231 57.02 27.03 -1.91
C PHE A 231 57.46 26.68 -0.46
N GLY A 232 57.64 25.40 -0.15
CA GLY A 232 57.93 24.92 1.19
C GLY A 232 56.66 24.60 2.02
N PRO A 233 56.81 24.32 3.32
CA PRO A 233 55.69 23.92 4.17
C PRO A 233 54.54 24.94 4.14
N LEU A 234 53.30 24.44 3.96
CA LEU A 234 52.09 25.24 3.96
C LEU A 234 51.63 25.50 5.39
N ASN A 235 51.18 26.73 5.67
CA ASN A 235 50.54 27.08 6.92
C ASN A 235 49.14 26.50 7.03
N ASP A 236 48.55 26.49 8.25
CA ASP A 236 47.25 25.91 8.54
C ASP A 236 46.11 26.62 7.78
N GLU A 237 46.21 27.92 7.58
CA GLU A 237 45.22 28.72 6.82
C GLU A 237 45.16 28.29 5.36
N THR A 238 46.30 28.10 4.72
CA THR A 238 46.38 27.60 3.33
C THR A 238 45.81 26.18 3.21
N ARG A 239 46.14 25.30 4.17
CA ARG A 239 45.61 23.94 4.21
C ARG A 239 44.09 23.93 4.38
N ALA A 240 43.53 24.76 5.26
CA ALA A 240 42.10 24.91 5.47
C ALA A 240 41.42 25.37 4.17
N ARG A 241 41.97 26.41 3.52
CA ARG A 241 41.45 26.94 2.27
C ARG A 241 41.40 25.88 1.13
N ILE A 242 42.42 25.04 1.02
CA ILE A 242 42.42 23.93 0.04
C ILE A 242 41.38 22.88 0.41
N ASN A 243 41.20 22.57 1.69
CA ASN A 243 40.24 21.59 2.14
C ASN A 243 38.78 22.02 1.89
N GLU A 244 38.48 23.30 1.93
CA GLU A 244 37.15 23.88 1.71
C GLU A 244 36.82 24.11 0.22
N ALA A 245 37.84 24.06 -0.65
CA ALA A 245 37.67 24.33 -2.07
C ALA A 245 36.92 23.22 -2.80
N ASP A 246 36.07 23.60 -3.76
CA ASP A 246 35.44 22.70 -4.71
C ASP A 246 36.39 22.21 -5.80
N ALA A 247 35.98 21.24 -6.59
CA ALA A 247 36.82 20.61 -7.61
C ALA A 247 37.25 21.57 -8.72
N GLU A 248 36.40 22.53 -9.10
CA GLU A 248 36.72 23.53 -10.13
C GLU A 248 37.79 24.49 -9.65
N THR A 249 37.64 24.96 -8.42
CA THR A 249 38.61 25.82 -7.74
C THR A 249 39.98 25.13 -7.56
N LEU A 250 39.98 23.85 -7.14
CA LEU A 250 41.19 23.06 -7.01
C LEU A 250 41.96 22.91 -8.33
N LEU A 251 41.22 22.64 -9.38
CA LEU A 251 41.77 22.52 -10.76
C LEU A 251 42.41 23.87 -11.20
N ALA A 252 41.66 24.96 -11.05
CA ALA A 252 42.13 26.29 -11.43
C ALA A 252 43.39 26.68 -10.65
N TRP A 253 43.48 26.37 -9.34
CA TRP A 253 44.68 26.57 -8.56
C TRP A 253 45.83 25.66 -9.00
N GLY A 254 45.56 24.42 -9.32
CA GLY A 254 46.51 23.46 -9.87
C GLY A 254 47.23 23.96 -11.10
N GLU A 255 46.47 24.55 -12.06
CA GLU A 255 47.02 25.15 -13.29
C GLU A 255 47.93 26.34 -12.99
N ARG A 256 47.55 27.17 -12.00
CA ARG A 256 48.34 28.37 -11.63
C ARG A 256 49.63 28.05 -10.90
N VAL A 257 49.71 26.92 -10.17
CA VAL A 257 50.90 26.57 -9.40
C VAL A 257 52.19 26.66 -10.22
N SER A 258 52.16 26.24 -11.48
CA SER A 258 53.35 26.23 -12.34
C SER A 258 53.92 27.64 -12.57
N MET A 259 53.09 28.66 -12.75
CA MET A 259 53.44 30.03 -13.11
C MET A 259 53.53 30.99 -11.94
N ALA A 260 52.91 30.69 -10.82
CA ALA A 260 52.89 31.57 -9.64
C ALA A 260 54.26 31.76 -9.00
N ALA A 261 54.61 32.99 -8.57
CA ALA A 261 55.83 33.29 -7.87
C ALA A 261 55.71 33.14 -6.33
N SER A 262 54.48 33.12 -5.82
CA SER A 262 54.19 32.89 -4.40
C SER A 262 52.89 32.10 -4.21
N VAL A 263 52.64 31.59 -2.99
CA VAL A 263 51.43 30.84 -2.65
C VAL A 263 50.16 31.67 -2.84
N GLU A 264 50.22 32.95 -2.45
CA GLU A 264 49.10 33.90 -2.55
C GLU A 264 48.64 34.11 -4.00
N MET A 265 49.60 34.10 -4.95
CA MET A 265 49.29 34.22 -6.39
C MET A 265 48.58 33.02 -6.98
N VAL A 266 48.63 31.87 -6.32
CA VAL A 266 47.87 30.68 -6.75
C VAL A 266 46.38 30.85 -6.45
N PHE A 267 46.07 31.50 -5.34
CA PHE A 267 44.73 31.66 -4.80
C PHE A 267 44.03 32.96 -5.22
N SER A 268 44.69 33.82 -6.00
CA SER A 268 44.16 35.11 -6.49
C SER A 268 43.14 35.01 -7.64
#